data_b4920fc0edafdf5139b72ddefd82cd9c
#
_entry.id   b4920fc0edafdf5139b72ddefd82cd9c
#
_cell.length_a   1.000
_cell.length_b   1.000
_cell.length_c   1.000
_cell.angle_alpha   90.00
_cell.angle_beta   90.00
_cell.angle_gamma   90.00
#
_symmetry.space_group_name_H-M   'P 1'
#
loop_
_entity.id
_entity.type
_entity.pdbx_description
1 polymer ?
#
loop_
_entity_poly.entity_id
_entity_poly.type
_entity_poly.pdbx_seq_one_letter_code
_entity_poly.pdbx_strand_id
1 'polypeptide(L)'
;MYGQMLIFKTASGKLSEVEKVADQAFAAMKGIKGFKGVTYFGDPDNNEYGSFYLWETKEDLDAVMKEIMPKMQEVTNALAIEPPLRRIYEIYEPKP
;
A
#
# COMPACT_ATOMS: atom_id res chain seq x y z
N MET A 1 -7.58 -4.64 14.46
CA MET A 1 -6.88 -4.58 13.17
C MET A 1 -6.58 -3.15 12.76
N TYR A 2 -5.54 -2.97 11.97
CA TYR A 2 -5.12 -1.66 11.47
C TYR A 2 -5.04 -1.70 9.96
N GLY A 3 -5.44 -0.59 9.34
CA GLY A 3 -5.40 -0.43 7.89
C GLY A 3 -4.41 0.64 7.49
N GLN A 4 -3.71 0.38 6.40
CA GLN A 4 -2.73 1.31 5.86
C GLN A 4 -3.12 1.63 4.42
N MET A 5 -3.45 2.88 4.15
CA MET A 5 -3.90 3.33 2.84
C MET A 5 -2.85 4.18 2.16
N LEU A 6 -2.68 3.92 0.88
CA LEU A 6 -1.83 4.70 -0.01
C LEU A 6 -2.64 5.06 -1.26
N ILE A 7 -2.58 6.33 -1.65
CA ILE A 7 -3.11 6.78 -2.96
C ILE A 7 -2.05 7.67 -3.59
N PHE A 8 -1.76 7.46 -4.88
CA PHE A 8 -0.79 8.25 -5.60
C PHE A 8 -1.17 8.41 -7.07
N LYS A 9 -0.61 9.44 -7.70
CA LYS A 9 -0.82 9.71 -9.12
C LYS A 9 0.47 9.58 -9.89
N THR A 10 0.35 9.11 -11.14
CA THR A 10 1.48 8.89 -12.03
C THR A 10 1.32 9.71 -13.31
N ALA A 11 2.38 9.75 -14.11
CA ALA A 11 2.25 10.19 -15.50
C ALA A 11 1.40 9.17 -16.27
N SER A 12 0.93 9.53 -17.45
CA SER A 12 0.14 8.65 -18.31
C SER A 12 0.93 7.40 -18.70
N GLY A 13 0.22 6.28 -18.90
CA GLY A 13 0.81 5.06 -19.45
C GLY A 13 1.65 4.27 -18.47
N LYS A 14 1.44 4.43 -17.15
CA LYS A 14 2.24 3.77 -16.12
C LYS A 14 1.58 2.55 -15.49
N LEU A 15 0.42 2.12 -15.98
CA LEU A 15 -0.32 1.01 -15.37
C LEU A 15 0.56 -0.25 -15.23
N SER A 16 1.32 -0.59 -16.26
CA SER A 16 2.17 -1.78 -16.24
C SER A 16 3.23 -1.70 -15.14
N GLU A 17 3.86 -0.55 -14.95
CA GLU A 17 4.85 -0.33 -13.89
C GLU A 17 4.19 -0.37 -12.51
N VAL A 18 2.99 0.19 -12.38
CA VAL A 18 2.23 0.16 -11.13
C VAL A 18 1.91 -1.28 -10.74
N GLU A 19 1.46 -2.09 -11.70
CA GLU A 19 1.17 -3.50 -11.45
C GLU A 19 2.42 -4.28 -11.02
N LYS A 20 3.57 -4.01 -11.62
CA LYS A 20 4.84 -4.62 -11.20
C LYS A 20 5.19 -4.26 -9.75
N VAL A 21 5.02 -3.00 -9.38
CA VAL A 21 5.27 -2.54 -8.01
C VAL A 21 4.33 -3.24 -7.04
N ALA A 22 3.04 -3.36 -7.40
CA ALA A 22 2.05 -4.06 -6.58
C ALA A 22 2.44 -5.53 -6.37
N ASP A 23 2.85 -6.21 -7.44
CA ASP A 23 3.29 -7.61 -7.37
C ASP A 23 4.51 -7.77 -6.46
N GLN A 24 5.49 -6.88 -6.59
CA GLN A 24 6.70 -6.89 -5.75
C GLN A 24 6.36 -6.61 -4.29
N ALA A 25 5.49 -5.65 -4.04
CA ALA A 25 5.05 -5.32 -2.68
C ALA A 25 4.32 -6.49 -2.04
N PHE A 26 3.41 -7.13 -2.76
CA PHE A 26 2.71 -8.30 -2.25
C PHE A 26 3.68 -9.44 -1.93
N ALA A 27 4.64 -9.71 -2.81
CA ALA A 27 5.65 -10.74 -2.59
C ALA A 27 6.47 -10.47 -1.32
N ALA A 28 6.77 -9.19 -1.05
CA ALA A 28 7.50 -8.79 0.15
C ALA A 28 6.66 -8.90 1.42
N MET A 29 5.34 -8.72 1.33
CA MET A 29 4.47 -8.61 2.49
C MET A 29 3.78 -9.91 2.90
N LYS A 30 3.50 -10.79 1.94
CA LYS A 30 2.62 -11.96 2.14
C LYS A 30 3.06 -12.91 3.25
N GLY A 31 4.35 -12.97 3.56
CA GLY A 31 4.89 -13.83 4.60
C GLY A 31 5.20 -13.12 5.91
N ILE A 32 4.88 -11.84 6.01
CA ILE A 32 5.19 -11.06 7.21
C ILE A 32 4.15 -11.33 8.31
N LYS A 33 4.63 -11.43 9.54
CA LYS A 33 3.76 -11.63 10.70
C LYS A 33 2.70 -10.53 10.77
N GLY A 34 1.45 -10.95 10.92
CA GLY A 34 0.32 -10.04 11.08
C GLY A 34 -0.29 -9.54 9.79
N PHE A 35 0.27 -9.90 8.64
CA PHE A 35 -0.32 -9.54 7.35
C PHE A 35 -1.67 -10.23 7.18
N LYS A 36 -2.73 -9.46 7.00
CA LYS A 36 -4.10 -9.97 6.85
C LYS A 36 -4.63 -9.87 5.43
N GLY A 37 -4.00 -9.09 4.60
CA GLY A 37 -4.42 -8.96 3.21
C GLY A 37 -4.15 -7.58 2.65
N VAL A 38 -4.35 -7.46 1.35
CA VAL A 38 -4.22 -6.20 0.64
C VAL A 38 -5.22 -6.14 -0.50
N THR A 39 -5.75 -4.96 -0.75
CA THR A 39 -6.52 -4.65 -1.94
C THR A 39 -5.77 -3.58 -2.70
N TYR A 40 -5.44 -3.85 -3.96
CA TYR A 40 -4.92 -2.84 -4.87
C TYR A 40 -6.07 -2.33 -5.72
N PHE A 41 -6.06 -1.04 -6.00
CA PHE A 41 -7.12 -0.41 -6.79
C PHE A 41 -6.52 0.69 -7.67
N GLY A 42 -7.27 1.08 -8.68
CA GLY A 42 -6.81 2.11 -9.58
C GLY A 42 -7.90 2.69 -10.44
N ASP A 43 -7.62 3.88 -10.92
CA ASP A 43 -8.42 4.60 -11.90
C ASP A 43 -7.47 5.04 -13.02
N PRO A 44 -7.20 4.17 -14.01
CA PRO A 44 -6.24 4.46 -15.07
C PRO A 44 -6.56 5.71 -15.88
N ASP A 45 -7.84 6.05 -16.05
CA ASP A 45 -8.23 7.24 -16.78
C ASP A 45 -7.76 8.53 -16.10
N ASN A 46 -7.62 8.50 -14.79
CA ASN A 46 -7.13 9.62 -13.99
C ASN A 46 -5.69 9.41 -13.51
N ASN A 47 -5.04 8.34 -13.95
CA ASN A 47 -3.66 8.00 -13.54
C ASN A 47 -3.50 7.91 -12.03
N GLU A 48 -4.55 7.43 -11.34
CA GLU A 48 -4.59 7.33 -9.88
C GLU A 48 -4.62 5.87 -9.46
N TYR A 49 -3.78 5.52 -8.47
CA TYR A 49 -3.64 4.15 -8.00
C TYR A 49 -3.49 4.13 -6.49
N GLY A 50 -3.80 2.98 -5.90
CA GLY A 50 -3.68 2.88 -4.47
C GLY A 50 -3.67 1.45 -3.94
N SER A 51 -3.51 1.37 -2.64
CA SER A 51 -3.52 0.11 -1.92
C SER A 51 -4.11 0.29 -0.53
N PHE A 52 -4.69 -0.79 -0.01
CA PHE A 52 -5.17 -0.85 1.36
C PHE A 52 -4.68 -2.16 1.97
N TYR A 53 -3.72 -2.06 2.90
CA TYR A 53 -3.18 -3.21 3.62
C TYR A 53 -3.85 -3.37 4.97
N LEU A 54 -4.11 -4.61 5.36
CA LEU A 54 -4.64 -4.94 6.68
C LEU A 54 -3.59 -5.67 7.51
N TRP A 55 -3.45 -5.23 8.76
CA TRP A 55 -2.51 -5.78 9.74
C TRP A 55 -3.25 -6.18 11.00
N GLU A 56 -2.85 -7.30 11.60
CA GLU A 56 -3.52 -7.83 12.80
C GLU A 56 -3.38 -6.91 14.01
N THR A 57 -2.15 -6.41 14.25
CA THR A 57 -1.86 -5.54 15.40
C THR A 57 -1.10 -4.30 14.96
N LYS A 58 -1.10 -3.30 15.84
CA LYS A 58 -0.32 -2.09 15.62
C LYS A 58 1.18 -2.38 15.60
N GLU A 59 1.63 -3.29 16.47
CA GLU A 59 3.04 -3.69 16.54
C GLU A 59 3.51 -4.30 15.22
N ASP A 60 2.69 -5.12 14.57
CA ASP A 60 3.00 -5.70 13.27
C ASP A 60 3.10 -4.62 12.19
N LEU A 61 2.18 -3.66 12.19
CA LEU A 61 2.22 -2.53 11.28
C LEU A 61 3.48 -1.67 11.52
N ASP A 62 3.78 -1.35 12.78
CA ASP A 62 4.94 -0.53 13.13
C ASP A 62 6.25 -1.19 12.68
N ALA A 63 6.37 -2.51 12.82
CA ALA A 63 7.55 -3.25 12.37
C ALA A 63 7.74 -3.13 10.86
N VAL A 64 6.67 -3.28 10.08
CA VAL A 64 6.70 -3.14 8.62
C VAL A 64 7.02 -1.71 8.21
N MET A 65 6.43 -0.72 8.88
CA MET A 65 6.71 0.69 8.60
C MET A 65 8.18 1.03 8.80
N LYS A 66 8.82 0.40 9.76
CA LYS A 66 10.23 0.63 10.08
C LYS A 66 11.18 -0.14 9.16
N GLU A 67 10.86 -1.40 8.85
CA GLU A 67 11.80 -2.32 8.22
C GLU A 67 11.62 -2.44 6.70
N ILE A 68 10.40 -2.36 6.20
CA ILE A 68 10.08 -2.63 4.80
C ILE A 68 9.59 -1.41 4.06
N MET A 69 8.74 -0.61 4.68
CA MET A 69 8.09 0.54 4.03
C MET A 69 9.06 1.57 3.45
N PRO A 70 10.21 1.86 4.04
CA PRO A 70 11.13 2.84 3.43
C PRO A 70 11.51 2.49 1.99
N LYS A 71 11.78 1.21 1.70
CA LYS A 71 12.05 0.75 0.33
C LYS A 71 10.83 0.85 -0.57
N MET A 72 9.67 0.45 -0.08
CA MET A 72 8.42 0.55 -0.84
C MET A 72 8.07 1.98 -1.16
N GLN A 73 8.32 2.90 -0.23
CA GLN A 73 8.08 4.33 -0.43
C GLN A 73 9.00 4.90 -1.50
N GLU A 74 10.26 4.48 -1.55
CA GLU A 74 11.18 4.91 -2.61
C GLU A 74 10.65 4.52 -3.99
N VAL A 75 10.20 3.29 -4.14
CA VAL A 75 9.67 2.79 -5.41
C VAL A 75 8.40 3.55 -5.82
N THR A 76 7.49 3.75 -4.88
CA THR A 76 6.26 4.51 -5.13
C THR A 76 6.57 5.95 -5.50
N ASN A 77 7.47 6.59 -4.76
CA ASN A 77 7.83 7.99 -5.01
C ASN A 77 8.49 8.17 -6.38
N ALA A 78 9.19 7.17 -6.88
CA ALA A 78 9.80 7.21 -8.21
C ALA A 78 8.74 7.25 -9.33
N LEU A 79 7.56 6.69 -9.09
CA LEU A 79 6.45 6.69 -10.05
C LEU A 79 5.51 7.88 -9.86
N ALA A 80 5.41 8.41 -8.65
CA ALA A 80 4.45 9.46 -8.31
C ALA A 80 4.89 10.81 -8.87
N ILE A 81 3.94 11.58 -9.43
CA ILE A 81 4.18 12.94 -9.94
C ILE A 81 3.95 14.01 -8.89
N GLU A 82 3.42 13.63 -7.74
CA GLU A 82 3.19 14.51 -6.59
C GLU A 82 3.28 13.66 -5.31
N PRO A 83 3.39 14.27 -4.12
CA PRO A 83 3.50 13.49 -2.88
C PRO A 83 2.30 12.57 -2.69
N PRO A 84 2.52 11.27 -2.47
CA PRO A 84 1.42 10.35 -2.24
C PRO A 84 0.66 10.65 -0.95
N LEU A 85 -0.63 10.33 -0.95
CA LEU A 85 -1.44 10.36 0.26
C LEU A 85 -1.25 9.05 1.02
N ARG A 86 -0.83 9.15 2.28
CA ARG A 86 -0.66 7.98 3.16
C ARG A 86 -1.44 8.18 4.43
N ARG A 87 -2.21 7.15 4.83
CA ARG A 87 -3.03 7.19 6.05
C ARG A 87 -2.99 5.84 6.75
N ILE A 88 -3.07 5.88 8.06
CA ILE A 88 -3.19 4.69 8.90
C ILE A 88 -4.48 4.83 9.70
N TYR A 89 -5.26 3.75 9.73
CA TYR A 89 -6.55 3.72 10.40
C TYR A 89 -6.63 2.54 11.36
N GLU A 90 -7.28 2.75 12.50
CA GLU A 90 -7.75 1.65 13.31
C GLU A 90 -9.03 1.12 12.68
N ILE A 91 -9.10 -0.19 12.49
CA ILE A 91 -10.23 -0.82 11.80
C ILE A 91 -11.25 -1.28 12.82
N TYR A 92 -12.49 -0.85 12.65
CA TYR A 92 -13.61 -1.35 13.42
C TYR A 92 -14.30 -2.46 12.65
N GLU A 93 -14.40 -3.63 13.29
CA GLU A 93 -15.15 -4.76 12.72
C GLU A 93 -16.55 -4.75 13.32
N PRO A 94 -17.61 -4.58 12.49
CA PRO A 94 -18.97 -4.59 13.02
C PRO A 94 -19.29 -5.93 13.67
N LYS A 95 -20.00 -5.86 14.77
CA LYS A 95 -20.48 -7.09 15.44
C LYS A 95 -21.68 -7.64 14.70
N PRO A 96 -21.80 -8.97 14.58
CA PRO A 96 -22.95 -9.59 13.93
C PRO A 96 -24.25 -9.34 14.70
#